data_b01e1d5becdb94e1c91b96e0a5c12cbe
#
_entry.id   b01e1d5becdb94e1c91b96e0a5c12cbe
#
_cell.length_a   1.000
_cell.length_b   1.000
_cell.length_c   1.000
_cell.angle_alpha   90.00
_cell.angle_beta   90.00
_cell.angle_gamma   90.00
#
_symmetry.space_group_name_H-M   'P 1'
#
loop_
_entity.id
_entity.type
_entity.pdbx_description
1 polymer ?
#
loop_
_entity_poly.entity_id
_entity_poly.type
_entity_poly.pdbx_seq_one_letter_code
_entity_poly.pdbx_strand_id
1 'polypeptide(L)'
;MSLIIDSHAHVVVPPESYKFMAELAANRANPSLGVPKLSDETVRKAGQSIIDIMDKVGTDIQFLSPRPYMQMHSVKPGKVTALWTKHMNDLVYQTVQMFPTRFRAVAGLPQYRDTCPSNTLAELEFRVKEQGFIGCLLNPDPTEGDSLPPPGLGDPFWYPLYEKLCELDIPALIHSAGSCSPRESYTLKFINEESIAIISLLESEVFKRFPTLKLIVPH
;
A
#
# COMPACT_ATOMS: atom_id res chain seq x y z
N MET A 1 -18.53 11.27 -23.00
CA MET A 1 -17.36 10.39 -23.00
C MET A 1 -17.43 9.50 -21.78
N SER A 2 -16.98 8.26 -21.87
CA SER A 2 -16.91 7.36 -20.69
C SER A 2 -15.75 7.80 -19.80
N LEU A 3 -15.94 7.76 -18.48
CA LEU A 3 -14.91 8.04 -17.49
C LEU A 3 -13.85 6.92 -17.52
N ILE A 4 -12.58 7.29 -17.63
CA ILE A 4 -11.44 6.36 -17.59
C ILE A 4 -10.78 6.47 -16.20
N ILE A 5 -10.81 5.36 -15.45
CA ILE A 5 -10.23 5.25 -14.11
C ILE A 5 -9.06 4.27 -14.15
N ASP A 6 -7.90 4.74 -13.75
CA ASP A 6 -6.74 3.90 -13.46
C ASP A 6 -6.75 3.55 -11.96
N SER A 7 -7.00 2.29 -11.64
CA SER A 7 -7.10 1.81 -10.26
C SER A 7 -5.75 1.48 -9.62
N HIS A 8 -4.65 1.58 -10.35
CA HIS A 8 -3.32 1.20 -9.87
C HIS A 8 -2.26 2.23 -10.26
N ALA A 9 -2.02 3.18 -9.36
CA ALA A 9 -0.94 4.15 -9.51
C ALA A 9 -0.28 4.46 -8.16
N HIS A 10 0.92 5.02 -8.21
CA HIS A 10 1.69 5.33 -7.03
C HIS A 10 2.04 6.81 -6.95
N VAL A 11 2.03 7.34 -5.72
CA VAL A 11 2.43 8.73 -5.48
C VAL A 11 3.92 8.93 -5.81
N VAL A 12 4.24 10.09 -6.40
CA VAL A 12 5.64 10.50 -6.58
C VAL A 12 6.21 10.95 -5.24
N VAL A 13 7.29 10.33 -4.85
CA VAL A 13 7.94 10.54 -3.54
C VAL A 13 8.96 11.68 -3.64
N PRO A 14 8.79 12.78 -2.89
CA PRO A 14 9.76 13.87 -2.86
C PRO A 14 11.11 13.47 -2.25
N PRO A 15 12.22 14.16 -2.61
CA PRO A 15 13.56 13.87 -2.07
C PRO A 15 13.66 13.90 -0.55
N GLU A 16 12.90 14.77 0.12
CA GLU A 16 12.86 14.89 1.58
C GLU A 16 12.36 13.60 2.23
N SER A 17 11.41 12.91 1.60
CA SER A 17 10.89 11.62 2.07
C SER A 17 11.95 10.53 1.97
N TYR A 18 12.75 10.49 0.91
CA TYR A 18 13.87 9.53 0.80
C TYR A 18 14.92 9.76 1.89
N LYS A 19 15.21 11.02 2.22
CA LYS A 19 16.09 11.36 3.34
C LYS A 19 15.53 10.80 4.65
N PHE A 20 14.25 11.00 4.91
CA PHE A 20 13.59 10.47 6.10
C PHE A 20 13.62 8.94 6.14
N MET A 21 13.38 8.25 5.01
CA MET A 21 13.50 6.80 4.91
C MET A 21 14.91 6.32 5.27
N ALA A 22 15.93 6.97 4.73
CA ALA A 22 17.34 6.65 5.03
C ALA A 22 17.66 6.86 6.52
N GLU A 23 17.17 7.93 7.12
CA GLU A 23 17.32 8.22 8.55
C GLU A 23 16.63 7.17 9.42
N LEU A 24 15.41 6.75 9.07
CA LEU A 24 14.70 5.65 9.76
C LEU A 24 15.49 4.34 9.67
N ALA A 25 16.05 4.03 8.50
CA ALA A 25 16.85 2.82 8.29
C ALA A 25 18.17 2.84 9.09
N ALA A 26 18.81 4.01 9.21
CA ALA A 26 20.04 4.18 9.96
C ALA A 26 19.83 4.12 11.48
N ASN A 27 18.70 4.59 11.98
CA ASN A 27 18.38 4.70 13.41
C ASN A 27 17.26 3.73 13.86
N ARG A 28 17.29 2.51 13.36
CA ARG A 28 16.25 1.48 13.61
C ARG A 28 15.95 1.25 15.10
N ALA A 29 16.97 1.30 15.95
CA ALA A 29 16.83 1.07 17.40
C ALA A 29 16.04 2.21 18.08
N ASN A 30 16.18 3.42 17.59
CA ASN A 30 15.49 4.58 18.14
C ASN A 30 15.00 5.54 17.02
N PRO A 31 14.00 5.12 16.23
CA PRO A 31 13.47 5.92 15.13
C PRO A 31 12.62 7.08 15.69
N SER A 32 13.26 8.08 16.26
CA SER A 32 12.64 9.25 16.87
C SER A 32 12.75 10.51 16.02
N LEU A 33 13.18 10.36 14.79
CA LEU A 33 13.35 11.48 13.87
C LEU A 33 12.01 12.11 13.53
N GLY A 34 11.99 13.44 13.48
CA GLY A 34 10.82 14.20 13.09
C GLY A 34 10.41 13.87 11.65
N VAL A 35 9.12 13.62 11.45
CA VAL A 35 8.55 13.46 10.12
C VAL A 35 8.80 14.75 9.32
N PRO A 36 9.34 14.68 8.10
CA PRO A 36 9.60 15.87 7.29
C PRO A 36 8.28 16.56 6.95
N LYS A 37 8.25 17.88 7.12
CA LYS A 37 7.16 18.69 6.59
C LYS A 37 7.43 18.96 5.12
N LEU A 38 6.61 18.38 4.27
CA LEU A 38 6.65 18.65 2.84
C LEU A 38 5.92 19.98 2.57
N SER A 39 6.53 20.85 1.77
CA SER A 39 5.85 22.07 1.34
C SER A 39 4.74 21.76 0.33
N ASP A 40 3.69 22.57 0.33
CA ASP A 40 2.62 22.46 -0.66
C ASP A 40 3.13 22.59 -2.08
N GLU A 41 4.17 23.39 -2.31
CA GLU A 41 4.82 23.53 -3.61
C GLU A 41 5.45 22.22 -4.07
N THR A 42 6.20 21.55 -3.18
CA THR A 42 6.84 20.24 -3.46
C THR A 42 5.80 19.18 -3.81
N VAL A 43 4.74 19.07 -3.02
CA VAL A 43 3.67 18.09 -3.26
C VAL A 43 2.88 18.42 -4.51
N ARG A 44 2.58 19.70 -4.76
CA ARG A 44 1.89 20.14 -5.96
C ARG A 44 2.68 19.82 -7.24
N LYS A 45 3.99 20.08 -7.23
CA LYS A 45 4.86 19.77 -8.37
C LYS A 45 4.88 18.25 -8.64
N ALA A 46 4.97 17.44 -7.60
CA ALA A 46 4.92 15.97 -7.72
C ALA A 46 3.58 15.49 -8.28
N GLY A 47 2.45 15.98 -7.74
CA GLY A 47 1.11 15.64 -8.23
C GLY A 47 0.86 16.11 -9.66
N GLN A 48 1.30 17.31 -10.01
CA GLN A 48 1.16 17.84 -11.37
C GLN A 48 1.90 16.97 -12.40
N SER A 49 3.07 16.44 -12.06
CA SER A 49 3.82 15.55 -12.97
C SER A 49 3.06 14.26 -13.30
N ILE A 50 2.21 13.77 -12.40
CA ILE A 50 1.33 12.63 -12.66
C ILE A 50 0.19 13.07 -13.60
N ILE A 51 -0.45 14.20 -13.31
CA ILE A 51 -1.55 14.74 -14.13
C ILE A 51 -1.12 14.97 -15.56
N ASP A 52 0.09 15.49 -15.78
CA ASP A 52 0.62 15.72 -17.12
C ASP A 52 0.73 14.40 -17.94
N ILE A 53 0.95 13.27 -17.26
CA ILE A 53 0.94 11.95 -17.89
C ILE A 53 -0.50 11.49 -18.12
N MET A 54 -1.37 11.61 -17.12
CA MET A 54 -2.79 11.26 -17.24
C MET A 54 -3.45 11.96 -18.42
N ASP A 55 -3.19 13.24 -18.58
CA ASP A 55 -3.74 14.06 -19.70
C ASP A 55 -3.26 13.56 -21.06
N LYS A 56 -2.00 13.12 -21.16
CA LYS A 56 -1.45 12.57 -22.41
C LYS A 56 -2.07 11.23 -22.81
N VAL A 57 -2.44 10.40 -21.83
CA VAL A 57 -2.99 9.05 -22.08
C VAL A 57 -4.52 9.00 -21.96
N GLY A 58 -5.16 10.10 -21.57
CA GLY A 58 -6.61 10.21 -21.47
C GLY A 58 -7.20 9.61 -20.19
N THR A 59 -6.43 9.49 -19.10
CA THR A 59 -6.94 9.04 -17.81
C THR A 59 -7.60 10.17 -17.05
N ASP A 60 -8.84 9.99 -16.62
CA ASP A 60 -9.59 10.99 -15.87
C ASP A 60 -9.27 10.98 -14.39
N ILE A 61 -9.25 9.80 -13.77
CA ILE A 61 -9.02 9.58 -12.33
C ILE A 61 -7.97 8.50 -12.13
N GLN A 62 -7.06 8.73 -11.18
CA GLN A 62 -6.14 7.69 -10.69
C GLN A 62 -6.32 7.43 -9.20
N PHE A 63 -6.19 6.16 -8.82
CA PHE A 63 -6.11 5.73 -7.41
C PHE A 63 -4.64 5.73 -7.00
N LEU A 64 -4.27 6.68 -6.14
CA LEU A 64 -2.89 6.84 -5.69
C LEU A 64 -2.63 6.07 -4.40
N SER A 65 -1.58 5.28 -4.40
CA SER A 65 -1.07 4.54 -3.24
C SER A 65 0.42 4.83 -3.00
N PRO A 66 0.97 4.50 -1.82
CA PRO A 66 2.40 4.36 -1.65
C PRO A 66 2.98 3.26 -2.56
N ARG A 67 4.26 3.34 -2.90
CA ARG A 67 4.92 2.26 -3.66
C ARG A 67 5.18 1.04 -2.77
N PRO A 68 4.70 -0.17 -3.11
CA PRO A 68 4.80 -1.34 -2.22
C PRO A 68 6.22 -1.70 -1.82
N TYR A 69 7.15 -1.81 -2.75
CA TYR A 69 8.56 -2.17 -2.47
C TYR A 69 9.33 -1.14 -1.63
N MET A 70 8.73 0.03 -1.39
CA MET A 70 9.30 1.06 -0.52
C MET A 70 8.64 1.11 0.86
N GLN A 71 7.69 0.20 1.17
CA GLN A 71 6.96 0.25 2.44
C GLN A 71 7.78 -0.20 3.65
N MET A 72 9.00 -0.70 3.45
CA MET A 72 9.90 -1.13 4.51
C MET A 72 9.32 -2.27 5.38
N HIS A 73 8.48 -3.12 4.81
CA HIS A 73 7.77 -4.19 5.53
C HIS A 73 8.73 -5.21 6.15
N SER A 74 9.84 -5.52 5.46
CA SER A 74 10.89 -6.42 5.97
C SER A 74 11.78 -5.81 7.06
N VAL A 75 11.70 -4.49 7.28
CA VAL A 75 12.59 -3.79 8.21
C VAL A 75 12.15 -3.94 9.66
N LYS A 76 13.07 -4.34 10.52
CA LYS A 76 12.86 -4.39 11.99
C LYS A 76 13.50 -3.18 12.69
N PRO A 77 12.91 -2.69 13.78
CA PRO A 77 11.62 -3.08 14.38
C PRO A 77 10.43 -2.50 13.59
N GLY A 78 9.24 -3.11 13.71
CA GLY A 78 8.02 -2.70 13.02
C GLY A 78 7.59 -1.23 13.23
N LYS A 79 8.09 -0.57 14.29
CA LYS A 79 7.93 0.88 14.50
C LYS A 79 8.48 1.71 13.32
N VAL A 80 9.55 1.26 12.67
CA VAL A 80 10.12 1.92 11.48
C VAL A 80 9.11 1.90 10.33
N THR A 81 8.55 0.71 10.06
CA THR A 81 7.51 0.53 9.06
C THR A 81 6.28 1.38 9.37
N ALA A 82 5.82 1.39 10.63
CA ALA A 82 4.64 2.17 11.03
C ALA A 82 4.84 3.68 10.81
N LEU A 83 6.01 4.23 11.17
CA LEU A 83 6.34 5.65 10.97
C LEU A 83 6.43 5.99 9.48
N TRP A 84 7.06 5.12 8.69
CA TRP A 84 7.18 5.32 7.26
C TRP A 84 5.82 5.24 6.55
N THR A 85 5.03 4.21 6.84
CA THR A 85 3.68 4.06 6.25
C THR A 85 2.80 5.25 6.57
N LYS A 86 2.82 5.71 7.82
CA LYS A 86 2.08 6.92 8.20
C LYS A 86 2.51 8.13 7.37
N HIS A 87 3.81 8.37 7.22
CA HIS A 87 4.32 9.48 6.40
C HIS A 87 3.87 9.37 4.94
N MET A 88 3.93 8.17 4.36
CA MET A 88 3.52 7.95 2.98
C MET A 88 2.01 8.12 2.78
N ASN A 89 1.19 7.67 3.72
CA ASN A 89 -0.25 7.92 3.70
C ASN A 89 -0.57 9.41 3.83
N ASP A 90 0.16 10.14 4.68
CA ASP A 90 0.01 11.61 4.81
C ASP A 90 0.35 12.31 3.48
N LEU A 91 1.40 11.87 2.77
CA LEU A 91 1.74 12.38 1.42
C LEU A 91 0.65 12.09 0.40
N VAL A 92 0.12 10.86 0.37
CA VAL A 92 -1.02 10.52 -0.51
C VAL A 92 -2.22 11.40 -0.21
N TYR A 93 -2.58 11.54 1.06
CA TYR A 93 -3.69 12.40 1.49
C TYR A 93 -3.50 13.85 1.02
N GLN A 94 -2.34 14.45 1.30
CA GLN A 94 -2.03 15.83 0.90
C GLN A 94 -2.11 15.99 -0.63
N THR A 95 -1.61 15.02 -1.41
CA THR A 95 -1.68 15.04 -2.88
C THR A 95 -3.14 15.02 -3.36
N VAL A 96 -3.96 14.14 -2.79
CA VAL A 96 -5.40 14.04 -3.15
C VAL A 96 -6.16 15.31 -2.78
N GLN A 97 -5.87 15.92 -1.62
CA GLN A 97 -6.49 17.20 -1.23
C GLN A 97 -6.15 18.35 -2.20
N MET A 98 -4.98 18.33 -2.82
CA MET A 98 -4.60 19.34 -3.83
C MET A 98 -5.28 19.13 -5.19
N PHE A 99 -5.62 17.89 -5.53
CA PHE A 99 -6.18 17.51 -6.82
C PHE A 99 -7.40 16.56 -6.67
N PRO A 100 -8.44 16.98 -5.95
CA PRO A 100 -9.53 16.08 -5.53
C PRO A 100 -10.40 15.56 -6.68
N THR A 101 -10.35 16.18 -7.85
CA THR A 101 -11.07 15.72 -9.04
C THR A 101 -10.29 14.67 -9.83
N ARG A 102 -8.97 14.59 -9.61
CA ARG A 102 -8.07 13.71 -10.40
C ARG A 102 -7.60 12.47 -9.63
N PHE A 103 -7.54 12.53 -8.32
CA PHE A 103 -6.99 11.45 -7.50
C PHE A 103 -7.97 10.92 -6.46
N ARG A 104 -7.80 9.63 -6.10
CA ARG A 104 -8.40 9.00 -4.92
C ARG A 104 -7.31 8.32 -4.13
N ALA A 105 -7.42 8.36 -2.82
CA ALA A 105 -6.39 7.82 -1.92
C ALA A 105 -6.59 6.34 -1.61
N VAL A 106 -5.52 5.55 -1.77
CA VAL A 106 -5.42 4.16 -1.34
C VAL A 106 -4.33 4.04 -0.30
N ALA A 107 -4.64 3.48 0.88
CA ALA A 107 -3.76 3.43 2.01
C ALA A 107 -2.66 2.37 1.85
N GLY A 108 -1.42 2.71 2.19
CA GLY A 108 -0.44 1.72 2.58
C GLY A 108 -0.80 1.15 3.96
N LEU A 109 -0.54 -0.13 4.18
CA LEU A 109 -0.72 -0.75 5.49
C LEU A 109 0.63 -0.92 6.19
N PRO A 110 0.73 -0.66 7.51
CA PRO A 110 1.96 -0.87 8.27
C PRO A 110 2.17 -2.37 8.57
N GLN A 111 2.11 -3.20 7.52
CA GLN A 111 2.43 -4.61 7.59
C GLN A 111 3.91 -4.77 7.87
N TYR A 112 4.28 -5.67 8.74
CA TYR A 112 5.67 -6.05 8.93
C TYR A 112 5.79 -7.51 9.31
N ARG A 113 6.94 -8.07 8.99
CA ARG A 113 7.25 -9.48 9.21
C ARG A 113 6.97 -9.93 10.64
N ASP A 114 6.62 -11.20 10.81
CA ASP A 114 6.37 -11.85 12.10
C ASP A 114 5.18 -11.29 12.90
N THR A 115 4.23 -10.59 12.24
CA THR A 115 3.12 -9.93 12.94
C THR A 115 1.80 -10.18 12.22
N CYS A 116 0.76 -10.47 12.99
CA CYS A 116 -0.60 -10.62 12.48
C CYS A 116 -1.10 -9.31 11.84
N PRO A 117 -1.90 -9.36 10.76
CA PRO A 117 -2.48 -8.19 10.10
C PRO A 117 -3.29 -7.26 11.00
N SER A 118 -3.69 -7.71 12.19
CA SER A 118 -4.42 -6.89 13.17
C SER A 118 -3.70 -5.59 13.54
N ASN A 119 -2.38 -5.55 13.42
CA ASN A 119 -1.58 -4.34 13.68
C ASN A 119 -1.87 -3.20 12.68
N THR A 120 -2.49 -3.51 11.54
CA THR A 120 -2.76 -2.54 10.47
C THR A 120 -4.12 -1.86 10.61
N LEU A 121 -5.03 -2.43 11.42
CA LEU A 121 -6.45 -2.08 11.42
C LEU A 121 -6.72 -0.63 11.88
N ALA A 122 -5.99 -0.17 12.89
CA ALA A 122 -6.17 1.19 13.41
C ALA A 122 -5.76 2.26 12.38
N GLU A 123 -4.65 2.06 11.68
CA GLU A 123 -4.22 2.96 10.61
C GLU A 123 -5.23 2.93 9.46
N LEU A 124 -5.68 1.74 9.03
CA LEU A 124 -6.67 1.61 7.96
C LEU A 124 -7.97 2.33 8.30
N GLU A 125 -8.52 2.07 9.49
CA GLU A 125 -9.78 2.68 9.94
C GLU A 125 -9.69 4.21 9.98
N PHE A 126 -8.60 4.76 10.53
CA PHE A 126 -8.36 6.19 10.55
C PHE A 126 -8.30 6.79 9.13
N ARG A 127 -7.57 6.15 8.21
CA ARG A 127 -7.46 6.66 6.82
C ARG A 127 -8.80 6.66 6.09
N VAL A 128 -9.60 5.63 6.31
CA VAL A 128 -10.93 5.54 5.65
C VAL A 128 -11.92 6.50 6.28
N LYS A 129 -12.11 6.44 7.60
CA LYS A 129 -13.17 7.18 8.28
C LYS A 129 -12.88 8.68 8.39
N GLU A 130 -11.63 9.06 8.67
CA GLU A 130 -11.26 10.44 8.93
C GLU A 130 -10.70 11.17 7.69
N GLN A 131 -10.13 10.43 6.74
CA GLN A 131 -9.46 11.03 5.58
C GLN A 131 -10.05 10.62 4.22
N GLY A 132 -11.06 9.75 4.20
CA GLY A 132 -11.78 9.39 2.99
C GLY A 132 -10.99 8.53 2.00
N PHE A 133 -10.05 7.73 2.48
CA PHE A 133 -9.37 6.73 1.66
C PHE A 133 -10.37 5.68 1.19
N ILE A 134 -10.24 5.26 -0.07
CA ILE A 134 -11.21 4.38 -0.73
C ILE A 134 -10.80 2.91 -0.78
N GLY A 135 -9.64 2.56 -0.26
CA GLY A 135 -9.08 1.21 -0.25
C GLY A 135 -7.71 1.17 0.39
N CYS A 136 -7.08 0.01 0.36
CA CYS A 136 -5.71 -0.16 0.83
C CYS A 136 -4.91 -1.10 -0.07
N LEU A 137 -3.56 -1.03 0.05
CA LEU A 137 -2.66 -2.06 -0.49
C LEU A 137 -2.59 -3.22 0.49
N LEU A 138 -2.61 -4.44 -0.02
CA LEU A 138 -2.36 -5.66 0.72
C LEU A 138 -1.13 -6.34 0.14
N ASN A 139 -0.02 -6.34 0.89
CA ASN A 139 1.16 -7.11 0.53
C ASN A 139 1.01 -8.56 1.05
N PRO A 140 0.97 -9.56 0.17
CA PRO A 140 0.82 -10.95 0.59
C PRO A 140 2.04 -11.48 1.34
N ASP A 141 3.25 -10.94 1.08
CA ASP A 141 4.48 -11.28 1.80
C ASP A 141 5.21 -10.03 2.35
N PRO A 142 4.91 -9.60 3.59
CA PRO A 142 5.62 -8.50 4.23
C PRO A 142 7.07 -8.85 4.63
N THR A 143 7.53 -10.08 4.43
CA THR A 143 8.95 -10.43 4.60
C THR A 143 9.79 -10.03 3.40
N GLU A 144 9.16 -9.76 2.25
CA GLU A 144 9.80 -9.38 1.00
C GLU A 144 10.88 -10.41 0.56
N GLY A 145 10.65 -11.68 0.91
CA GLY A 145 11.57 -12.77 0.60
C GLY A 145 12.78 -12.92 1.54
N ASP A 146 12.86 -12.15 2.61
CA ASP A 146 14.02 -12.15 3.54
C ASP A 146 13.91 -13.19 4.67
N SER A 147 12.74 -13.81 4.88
CA SER A 147 12.51 -14.82 5.92
C SER A 147 11.33 -15.70 5.58
N LEU A 148 10.92 -16.55 6.53
CA LEU A 148 9.71 -17.35 6.36
C LEU A 148 8.50 -16.43 6.12
N PRO A 149 7.80 -16.58 4.99
CA PRO A 149 6.61 -15.79 4.68
C PRO A 149 5.45 -16.12 5.64
N PRO A 150 4.46 -15.23 5.77
CA PRO A 150 3.22 -15.54 6.48
C PRO A 150 2.45 -16.63 5.72
N PRO A 151 1.40 -17.22 6.33
CA PRO A 151 0.48 -18.08 5.61
C PRO A 151 -0.11 -17.37 4.38
N GLY A 152 -0.45 -18.16 3.35
CA GLY A 152 -1.11 -17.63 2.14
C GLY A 152 -2.41 -16.88 2.47
N LEU A 153 -2.88 -16.04 1.56
CA LEU A 153 -4.05 -15.17 1.79
C LEU A 153 -5.35 -15.93 2.05
N GLY A 154 -5.42 -17.24 1.74
CA GLY A 154 -6.54 -18.11 2.10
C GLY A 154 -6.61 -18.51 3.58
N ASP A 155 -5.57 -18.28 4.35
CA ASP A 155 -5.47 -18.72 5.75
C ASP A 155 -6.22 -17.82 6.73
N PRO A 156 -6.79 -18.36 7.82
CA PRO A 156 -7.43 -17.58 8.90
C PRO A 156 -6.56 -16.48 9.52
N PHE A 157 -5.26 -16.54 9.36
CA PHE A 157 -4.33 -15.47 9.75
C PHE A 157 -4.76 -14.08 9.23
N TRP A 158 -5.35 -14.03 8.04
CA TRP A 158 -5.76 -12.79 7.37
C TRP A 158 -7.19 -12.34 7.71
N TYR A 159 -7.99 -13.17 8.37
CA TYR A 159 -9.41 -12.89 8.65
C TYR A 159 -9.66 -11.56 9.38
N PRO A 160 -8.85 -11.14 10.37
CA PRO A 160 -9.09 -9.85 11.01
C PRO A 160 -9.04 -8.66 10.03
N LEU A 161 -8.18 -8.73 9.01
CA LEU A 161 -8.14 -7.70 7.96
C LEU A 161 -9.36 -7.81 7.04
N TYR A 162 -9.77 -9.01 6.65
CA TYR A 162 -10.95 -9.20 5.79
C TYR A 162 -12.24 -8.74 6.46
N GLU A 163 -12.40 -9.02 7.75
CA GLU A 163 -13.51 -8.51 8.56
C GLU A 163 -13.55 -6.98 8.53
N LYS A 164 -12.40 -6.33 8.73
CA LYS A 164 -12.30 -4.86 8.70
C LYS A 164 -12.56 -4.29 7.29
N LEU A 165 -12.09 -4.91 6.23
CA LEU A 165 -12.37 -4.50 4.85
C LEU A 165 -13.87 -4.58 4.53
N CYS A 166 -14.54 -5.66 4.95
CA CYS A 166 -15.98 -5.81 4.80
C CYS A 166 -16.75 -4.79 5.64
N GLU A 167 -16.34 -4.53 6.90
CA GLU A 167 -16.94 -3.52 7.78
C GLU A 167 -16.86 -2.11 7.17
N LEU A 168 -15.73 -1.77 6.58
CA LEU A 168 -15.50 -0.46 5.96
C LEU A 168 -16.03 -0.37 4.53
N ASP A 169 -16.49 -1.47 3.95
CA ASP A 169 -16.96 -1.60 2.55
C ASP A 169 -15.96 -1.12 1.49
N ILE A 170 -14.67 -1.35 1.71
CA ILE A 170 -13.59 -0.93 0.83
C ILE A 170 -12.83 -2.11 0.22
N PRO A 171 -12.23 -1.97 -0.99
CA PRO A 171 -11.38 -2.97 -1.57
C PRO A 171 -9.97 -2.96 -0.97
N ALA A 172 -9.28 -4.13 -1.05
CA ALA A 172 -7.84 -4.19 -0.96
C ALA A 172 -7.24 -4.52 -2.32
N LEU A 173 -6.17 -3.81 -2.68
CA LEU A 173 -5.35 -4.05 -3.86
C LEU A 173 -4.22 -5.00 -3.46
N ILE A 174 -4.24 -6.24 -3.96
CA ILE A 174 -3.18 -7.22 -3.70
C ILE A 174 -1.96 -6.81 -4.51
N HIS A 175 -0.93 -6.35 -3.84
CA HIS A 175 0.27 -5.89 -4.52
C HIS A 175 1.52 -6.32 -3.75
N SER A 176 2.31 -7.20 -4.36
CA SER A 176 3.53 -7.65 -3.73
C SER A 176 4.63 -6.58 -3.77
N ALA A 177 5.61 -6.73 -2.89
CA ALA A 177 6.81 -5.87 -2.84
C ALA A 177 8.08 -6.63 -3.23
N GLY A 178 8.08 -7.94 -3.09
CA GLY A 178 9.21 -8.80 -3.39
C GLY A 178 8.80 -10.26 -3.44
N SER A 179 9.76 -11.13 -3.72
CA SER A 179 9.59 -12.58 -3.79
C SER A 179 10.86 -13.29 -3.34
N CYS A 180 10.70 -14.56 -2.91
CA CYS A 180 11.81 -15.40 -2.45
C CYS A 180 12.63 -16.02 -3.59
N SER A 181 12.17 -16.00 -4.84
CA SER A 181 12.84 -16.73 -5.90
C SER A 181 14.04 -15.97 -6.47
N PRO A 182 15.27 -16.53 -6.42
CA PRO A 182 16.45 -15.87 -6.99
C PRO A 182 16.48 -15.90 -8.53
N ARG A 183 15.56 -16.64 -9.17
CA ARG A 183 15.49 -16.78 -10.63
C ARG A 183 14.56 -15.78 -11.30
N GLU A 184 13.86 -14.97 -10.53
CA GLU A 184 12.87 -14.04 -11.04
C GLU A 184 13.51 -12.71 -11.45
N SER A 185 13.06 -12.17 -12.60
CA SER A 185 13.31 -10.79 -12.94
C SER A 185 12.53 -9.85 -12.00
N TYR A 186 12.89 -8.59 -11.97
CA TYR A 186 12.22 -7.57 -11.16
C TYR A 186 10.70 -7.55 -11.36
N THR A 187 10.24 -7.58 -12.61
CA THR A 187 8.81 -7.56 -12.93
C THR A 187 8.12 -8.86 -12.52
N LEU A 188 8.78 -10.00 -12.74
CA LEU A 188 8.18 -11.32 -12.48
C LEU A 188 7.93 -11.56 -10.98
N LYS A 189 8.69 -10.92 -10.09
CA LYS A 189 8.49 -11.00 -8.64
C LYS A 189 7.08 -10.62 -8.22
N PHE A 190 6.55 -9.54 -8.78
CA PHE A 190 5.18 -9.10 -8.46
C PHE A 190 4.16 -10.12 -8.93
N ILE A 191 4.23 -10.52 -10.20
CA ILE A 191 3.28 -11.44 -10.83
C ILE A 191 3.26 -12.79 -10.13
N ASN A 192 4.41 -13.35 -9.79
CA ASN A 192 4.48 -14.65 -9.12
C ASN A 192 3.85 -14.61 -7.74
N GLU A 193 4.19 -13.63 -6.93
CA GLU A 193 3.65 -13.52 -5.57
C GLU A 193 2.15 -13.25 -5.56
N GLU A 194 1.67 -12.43 -6.48
CA GLU A 194 0.24 -12.19 -6.66
C GLU A 194 -0.51 -13.42 -7.17
N SER A 195 0.12 -14.21 -8.04
CA SER A 195 -0.45 -15.51 -8.49
C SER A 195 -0.57 -16.49 -7.33
N ILE A 196 0.44 -16.59 -6.47
CA ILE A 196 0.40 -17.42 -5.25
C ILE A 196 -0.73 -16.95 -4.33
N ALA A 197 -0.86 -15.64 -4.14
CA ALA A 197 -1.90 -15.05 -3.32
C ALA A 197 -3.32 -15.39 -3.84
N ILE A 198 -3.54 -15.24 -5.15
CA ILE A 198 -4.83 -15.54 -5.79
C ILE A 198 -5.17 -17.03 -5.67
N ILE A 199 -4.24 -17.92 -5.97
CA ILE A 199 -4.48 -19.37 -5.88
C ILE A 199 -4.82 -19.76 -4.45
N SER A 200 -4.09 -19.24 -3.47
CA SER A 200 -4.40 -19.47 -2.05
C SER A 200 -5.81 -19.01 -1.67
N LEU A 201 -6.29 -17.89 -2.19
CA LEU A 201 -7.66 -17.43 -1.98
C LEU A 201 -8.70 -18.33 -2.64
N LEU A 202 -8.47 -18.75 -3.89
CA LEU A 202 -9.41 -19.58 -4.65
C LEU A 202 -9.54 -21.00 -4.07
N GLU A 203 -8.48 -21.54 -3.48
CA GLU A 203 -8.46 -22.85 -2.82
C GLU A 203 -8.99 -22.83 -1.38
N SER A 204 -9.42 -21.65 -0.88
CA SER A 204 -9.87 -21.46 0.48
C SER A 204 -11.37 -21.20 0.61
N GLU A 205 -11.86 -21.09 1.85
CA GLU A 205 -13.24 -20.71 2.17
C GLU A 205 -13.44 -19.19 2.34
N VAL A 206 -12.43 -18.37 1.99
CA VAL A 206 -12.45 -16.92 2.23
C VAL A 206 -13.68 -16.26 1.62
N PHE A 207 -13.97 -16.49 0.34
CA PHE A 207 -15.11 -15.85 -0.34
C PHE A 207 -16.47 -16.39 0.10
N LYS A 208 -16.53 -17.60 0.67
CA LYS A 208 -17.74 -18.10 1.33
C LYS A 208 -17.97 -17.42 2.68
N ARG A 209 -16.88 -17.22 3.43
CA ARG A 209 -16.92 -16.58 4.75
C ARG A 209 -17.12 -15.06 4.67
N PHE A 210 -16.51 -14.43 3.68
CA PHE A 210 -16.53 -12.98 3.45
C PHE A 210 -17.12 -12.65 2.06
N PRO A 211 -18.43 -12.85 1.85
CA PRO A 211 -19.03 -12.72 0.51
C PRO A 211 -19.04 -11.27 -0.03
N THR A 212 -18.82 -10.28 0.82
CA THR A 212 -18.72 -8.86 0.44
C THR A 212 -17.28 -8.37 0.29
N LEU A 213 -16.29 -9.24 0.51
CA LEU A 213 -14.87 -8.88 0.37
C LEU A 213 -14.56 -8.51 -1.08
N LYS A 214 -13.92 -7.36 -1.25
CA LYS A 214 -13.52 -6.82 -2.56
C LYS A 214 -12.01 -6.84 -2.67
N LEU A 215 -11.49 -7.56 -3.65
CA LEU A 215 -10.05 -7.63 -3.93
C LEU A 215 -9.79 -7.22 -5.38
N ILE A 216 -8.73 -6.44 -5.58
CA ILE A 216 -8.25 -6.01 -6.89
C ILE A 216 -6.84 -6.59 -7.08
N VAL A 217 -6.57 -7.12 -8.26
CA VAL A 217 -5.25 -7.65 -8.64
C VAL A 217 -4.72 -6.80 -9.78
N PRO A 218 -3.62 -6.07 -9.58
CA PRO A 218 -3.17 -5.04 -10.53
C PRO A 218 -2.36 -5.58 -11.72
N HIS A 219 -1.72 -6.76 -11.61
CA HIS A 219 -0.84 -7.31 -12.65
C HIS A 219 -1.29 -8.62 -13.24
#